data_055f16ab459d193bc3499ed3aaca3186
#
_entry.id   055f16ab459d193bc3499ed3aaca3186
#
_cell.length_a   1.000
_cell.length_b   1.000
_cell.length_c   1.000
_cell.angle_alpha   90.00
_cell.angle_beta   90.00
_cell.angle_gamma   90.00
#
_symmetry.space_group_name_H-M   'P 1'
#
loop_
_entity.id
_entity.type
_entity.pdbx_description
1 polymer ?
#
loop_
_entity_poly.entity_id
_entity_poly.type
_entity_poly.pdbx_seq_one_letter_code
_entity_poly.pdbx_strand_id
1 'polypeptide(L)' 'MVGIGAIILCRGRVLLVERARPPARGQWSLPGGVLEPGERLEDGVRREVLEETGLRVKPEKIFEVAERI' A
#
# COMPACT_ATOMS: atom_id res chain seq x y z
N MET A 1 -8.67 12.69 3.75
CA MET A 1 -8.26 11.27 3.71
C MET A 1 -6.99 11.13 2.88
N VAL A 2 -6.00 10.46 3.40
CA VAL A 2 -4.73 10.27 2.71
C VAL A 2 -4.62 8.81 2.25
N GLY A 3 -4.53 8.62 0.93
CA GLY A 3 -4.25 7.32 0.35
C GLY A 3 -2.75 7.04 0.39
N ILE A 4 -2.38 5.81 0.70
CA ILE A 4 -1.00 5.35 0.70
C ILE A 4 -0.87 4.09 -0.15
N GLY A 5 0.31 3.91 -0.73
CA GLY A 5 0.62 2.73 -1.50
C GLY A 5 2.10 2.40 -1.41
N ALA A 6 2.45 1.18 -1.76
CA ALA A 6 3.82 0.71 -1.71
C ALA A 6 4.24 0.08 -3.02
N ILE A 7 5.45 0.40 -3.46
CA ILE A 7 6.11 -0.31 -4.55
C ILE A 7 7.10 -1.27 -3.90
N ILE A 8 6.80 -2.56 -4.00
CA ILE A 8 7.63 -3.60 -3.42
C ILE A 8 8.36 -4.32 -4.54
N LEU A 9 9.67 -4.19 -4.53
CA LEU A 9 10.52 -4.81 -5.53
C LEU A 9 11.19 -6.06 -4.96
N CYS A 10 11.10 -7.14 -5.70
CA CYS A 10 11.78 -8.38 -5.37
C CYS A 10 12.33 -9.01 -6.65
N ARG A 11 13.64 -9.11 -6.75
CA ARG A 11 14.33 -9.70 -7.91
C ARG A 11 13.89 -9.07 -9.24
N GLY A 12 13.75 -7.75 -9.27
CA GLY A 12 13.33 -7.01 -10.47
C GLY A 12 11.84 -7.08 -10.79
N ARG A 13 11.03 -7.63 -9.90
CA ARG A 13 9.58 -7.75 -10.07
C ARG A 13 8.85 -6.89 -9.06
N VAL A 14 7.70 -6.36 -9.48
CA VAL A 14 6.81 -5.57 -8.62
C VAL A 14 5.70 -6.47 -8.10
N LEU A 15 5.46 -6.41 -6.79
CA LEU A 15 4.35 -7.13 -6.18
C LEU A 15 3.05 -6.36 -6.42
N LEU A 16 2.05 -7.07 -6.95
CA LEU A 16 0.69 -6.55 -7.10
C LEU A 16 -0.28 -7.38 -6.27
N VAL A 17 -1.38 -6.76 -5.88
CA VAL A 17 -2.47 -7.45 -5.19
C VAL A 17 -3.74 -7.37 -6.03
N GLU A 18 -4.50 -8.45 -6.04
CA GLU A 18 -5.80 -8.51 -6.70
C GLU A 18 -6.89 -8.10 -5.72
N ARG A 19 -7.74 -7.18 -6.16
CA ARG A 19 -8.84 -6.73 -5.32
C ARG A 19 -9.90 -7.83 -5.21
N ALA A 20 -10.28 -8.14 -3.97
CA ALA A 20 -11.30 -9.13 -3.68
C ALA A 20 -12.71 -8.53 -3.54
N ARG A 21 -12.81 -7.19 -3.45
CA ARG A 21 -14.06 -6.47 -3.18
C ARG A 21 -14.31 -5.35 -4.17
N PRO A 22 -15.59 -4.99 -4.44
CA PRO A 22 -15.91 -3.78 -5.20
C PRO A 22 -15.42 -2.52 -4.50
N PRO A 23 -15.14 -1.41 -5.21
CA PRO A 23 -15.08 -1.36 -6.67
C PRO A 23 -13.81 -2.01 -7.21
N ALA A 24 -13.79 -2.26 -8.50
CA ALA A 24 -12.63 -2.81 -9.20
C ALA A 24 -12.21 -4.23 -8.78
N ARG A 25 -13.19 -5.03 -8.34
CA ARG A 25 -12.96 -6.44 -8.02
C ARG A 25 -12.29 -7.17 -9.20
N GLY A 26 -11.26 -7.95 -8.90
CA GLY A 26 -10.48 -8.68 -9.90
C GLY A 26 -9.37 -7.88 -10.56
N GLN A 27 -9.29 -6.58 -10.31
CA GLN A 27 -8.20 -5.76 -10.82
C GLN A 27 -6.96 -5.87 -9.94
N TRP A 28 -5.80 -5.78 -10.56
CA TRP A 28 -4.51 -5.81 -9.90
C TRP A 28 -4.01 -4.39 -9.62
N SER A 29 -3.49 -4.17 -8.44
CA SER A 29 -2.97 -2.87 -8.05
C SER A 29 -1.79 -3.02 -7.09
N LEU A 30 -1.11 -1.91 -6.85
CA LEU A 30 -0.09 -1.85 -5.81
C LEU A 30 -0.74 -2.02 -4.43
N PRO A 31 -0.06 -2.69 -3.47
CA PRO A 31 -0.55 -2.75 -2.10
C PRO A 31 -0.69 -1.35 -1.52
N GLY A 32 -1.75 -1.11 -0.79
CA GLY A 32 -1.98 0.19 -0.18
C GLY A 32 -3.37 0.31 0.43
N GLY A 33 -3.66 1.49 0.93
CA GLY A 33 -4.93 1.78 1.57
C GLY A 33 -5.01 3.21 2.02
N VAL A 34 -5.52 3.43 3.21
CA VAL A 34 -5.74 4.74 3.79
C VAL A 34 -4.93 4.89 5.08
N LEU A 35 -4.27 6.04 5.18
CA LEU A 35 -3.54 6.39 6.40
C LEU A 35 -4.54 6.69 7.52
N GLU A 36 -4.31 6.09 8.68
CA GLU A 36 -5.15 6.33 9.85
C GLU A 36 -4.78 7.64 10.56
N PRO A 37 -5.73 8.30 11.23
CA PRO A 37 -5.44 9.52 11.97
C PRO A 37 -4.30 9.32 12.99
N GLY A 38 -3.32 10.22 12.96
CA GLY A 38 -2.17 10.15 13.86
C GLY A 38 -1.11 9.13 13.51
N GLU A 39 -1.34 8.34 12.47
CA GLU A 39 -0.38 7.35 12.01
C GLU A 39 0.70 7.99 11.14
N ARG A 40 1.95 7.59 11.34
CA ARG A 40 3.04 7.99 10.46
C ARG A 40 2.89 7.30 9.11
N LEU A 41 3.33 7.97 8.05
CA LEU A 41 3.28 7.41 6.71
C LEU A 41 3.99 6.05 6.62
N GLU A 42 5.18 5.94 7.18
CA GLU A 42 5.95 4.68 7.20
C GLU A 42 5.20 3.56 7.91
N ASP A 43 4.57 3.87 9.03
CA ASP A 43 3.82 2.89 9.80
C ASP A 43 2.55 2.47 9.07
N GLY A 44 1.89 3.40 8.40
CA GLY A 44 0.72 3.10 7.59
C GLY A 44 1.06 2.19 6.42
N VAL A 45 2.17 2.45 5.73
CA VAL A 45 2.64 1.59 4.64
C VAL A 45 2.95 0.19 5.15
N ARG A 46 3.66 0.06 6.25
CA ARG A 46 3.96 -1.26 6.85
C ARG A 46 2.69 -2.01 7.21
N ARG A 47 1.74 -1.32 7.83
CA ARG A 47 0.47 -1.91 8.23
C ARG A 47 -0.31 -2.42 7.03
N GLU A 48 -0.50 -1.58 6.02
CA GLU A 48 -1.27 -1.95 4.83
C GLU A 48 -0.61 -3.10 4.07
N VAL A 49 0.70 -3.08 3.90
CA VAL A 49 1.41 -4.15 3.23
C VAL A 49 1.28 -5.46 4.00
N LEU A 50 1.42 -5.42 5.33
CA LEU A 50 1.28 -6.60 6.16
C LEU A 50 -0.14 -7.18 6.08
N GLU A 51 -1.16 -6.33 6.15
CA GLU A 51 -2.55 -6.75 6.06
C GLU A 51 -2.88 -7.40 4.73
N GLU A 52 -2.37 -6.85 3.62
CA GLU A 52 -2.70 -7.31 2.28
C GLU A 52 -1.85 -8.48 1.80
N THR A 53 -0.60 -8.53 2.19
CA THR A 53 0.35 -9.50 1.64
C THR A 53 0.95 -10.46 2.67
N GLY A 54 0.84 -10.16 3.94
CA GLY A 54 1.51 -10.91 5.00
C GLY A 54 3.00 -10.62 5.10
N LEU A 55 3.52 -9.70 4.30
CA LEU A 55 4.95 -9.38 4.30
C LEU A 55 5.25 -8.24 5.26
N ARG A 56 6.37 -8.37 5.96
CA ARG A 56 6.93 -7.30 6.79
C ARG A 56 7.97 -6.56 5.96
N VAL A 57 7.73 -5.27 5.75
CA VAL A 57 8.59 -4.43 4.92
C VAL A 57 9.17 -3.29 5.73
N LYS A 58 10.31 -2.78 5.26
CA LYS A 58 10.91 -1.57 5.79
C LYS A 58 10.85 -0.51 4.69
N PRO A 59 10.04 0.53 4.83
CA PRO A 59 10.00 1.60 3.84
C PRO A 59 11.34 2.30 3.73
N GLU A 60 11.85 2.43 2.51
CA GLU A 60 13.13 3.09 2.26
C GLU A 60 12.96 4.48 1.64
N LYS A 61 11.94 4.66 0.81
CA LYS A 61 11.69 5.91 0.12
C LYS A 61 10.20 6.21 0.07
N ILE A 62 9.88 7.50 0.12
CA ILE A 62 8.54 8.01 -0.09
C ILE A 62 8.56 8.76 -1.42
N PHE A 63 7.81 8.26 -2.42
CA PHE A 63 7.78 8.84 -3.76
C PHE A 63 6.64 9.83 -3.95
N GLU A 64 5.49 9.55 -3.37
CA GLU A 64 4.29 10.34 -3.60
C GLU A 64 3.33 10.24 -2.43
N VAL A 65 2.73 11.36 -2.09
CA VAL A 65 1.61 11.43 -1.15
C VAL A 65 0.44 12.09 -1.87
N ALA A 66 -0.69 11.40 -1.94
CA ALA A 66 -1.90 11.92 -2.55
C ALA A 66 -3.01 12.03 -1.50
N GLU A 67 -3.64 13.19 -1.43
CA GLU A 67 -4.77 13.43 -0.55
C GLU A 67 -6.05 13.58 -1.37
N ARG A 68 -7.12 12.93 -0.91
CA ARG A 68 -8.45 13.03 -1.52
C ARG A 68 -9.46 13.44 -0.48
N ILE A 69 -10.28 14.37 -0.87
CA ILE A 69 -11.36 14.89 -0.05
C ILE A 69 -12.68 14.23 -0.45
#